data_cceddfae1379e2a6b3177e62a476f4a3
#
_entry.id   cceddfae1379e2a6b3177e62a476f4a3
#
_cell.length_a   1.000
_cell.length_b   1.000
_cell.length_c   1.000
_cell.angle_alpha   90.00
_cell.angle_beta   90.00
_cell.angle_gamma   90.00
#
_symmetry.space_group_name_H-M   'P 1'
#
loop_
_entity.id
_entity.type
_entity.pdbx_description
1 polymer ?
#
loop_
_entity_poly.entity_id
_entity_poly.type
_entity_poly.pdbx_seq_one_letter_code
_entity_poly.pdbx_strand_id
1 'polypeptide(L)'
;MFCYKCGTQIPDNSKFCSSCGAQISNPQAAPQRLMNSLNINSLKIDTKFDTKTIICFIVAAVMLLSMLVLPMFTLESSRTYTISLLGDNYMPMKSTQTTINTLSRIAFIFMLAAIVATVVFRITKKFANSFISSLIGAGVLFFYDVSILGTWMSGGSYYDERAVFPGAANVLCIGCIAGLIVLSFLALKKEKENNQPKSAPPPQPMIFR
;
A
#
# COMPACT_ATOMS: atom_id res chain seq x y z
N MET A 1 -32.17 25.89 29.91
CA MET A 1 -31.10 24.97 30.29
C MET A 1 -30.14 25.58 31.29
N PHE A 2 -29.24 24.80 31.93
CA PHE A 2 -28.27 25.32 32.92
C PHE A 2 -26.87 25.33 32.32
N CYS A 3 -26.07 26.34 32.67
CA CYS A 3 -24.67 26.42 32.22
C CYS A 3 -23.83 25.35 32.92
N TYR A 4 -23.11 24.54 32.13
CA TYR A 4 -22.26 23.46 32.64
C TYR A 4 -21.05 23.96 33.46
N LYS A 5 -20.68 25.26 33.32
CA LYS A 5 -19.50 25.84 33.99
C LYS A 5 -19.84 26.55 35.27
N CYS A 6 -20.99 27.25 35.38
CA CYS A 6 -21.35 28.06 36.54
C CYS A 6 -22.72 27.72 37.14
N GLY A 7 -23.49 26.80 36.57
CA GLY A 7 -24.80 26.38 37.05
C GLY A 7 -25.94 27.40 36.85
N THR A 8 -25.68 28.58 36.30
CA THR A 8 -26.70 29.61 36.08
C THR A 8 -27.71 29.16 35.03
N GLN A 9 -29.01 29.43 35.29
CA GLN A 9 -30.06 29.16 34.32
C GLN A 9 -29.96 30.13 33.13
N ILE A 10 -29.94 29.60 31.93
CA ILE A 10 -29.80 30.35 30.67
C ILE A 10 -30.96 30.02 29.73
N PRO A 11 -31.41 30.97 28.91
CA PRO A 11 -32.41 30.72 27.87
C PRO A 11 -31.98 29.61 26.92
N ASP A 12 -32.94 28.83 26.42
CA ASP A 12 -32.70 27.81 25.43
C ASP A 12 -32.24 28.48 24.11
N ASN A 13 -31.22 27.89 23.45
CA ASN A 13 -30.54 28.40 22.27
C ASN A 13 -29.52 29.55 22.49
N SER A 14 -29.14 29.89 23.73
CA SER A 14 -28.06 30.86 23.98
C SER A 14 -26.71 30.28 23.56
N LYS A 15 -25.95 31.04 22.76
CA LYS A 15 -24.58 30.62 22.31
C LYS A 15 -23.52 30.81 23.40
N PHE A 16 -23.77 31.71 24.35
CA PHE A 16 -22.86 32.04 25.45
C PHE A 16 -23.65 32.20 26.76
N CYS A 17 -23.05 31.83 27.87
CA CYS A 17 -23.60 32.10 29.21
C CYS A 17 -23.46 33.59 29.55
N SER A 18 -24.56 34.25 29.86
CA SER A 18 -24.57 35.68 30.25
C SER A 18 -23.86 35.96 31.59
N SER A 19 -23.69 34.95 32.43
CA SER A 19 -23.07 35.10 33.75
C SER A 19 -21.56 34.85 33.76
N CYS A 20 -21.06 33.86 33.00
CA CYS A 20 -19.64 33.48 33.02
C CYS A 20 -18.96 33.50 31.64
N GLY A 21 -19.65 33.90 30.57
CA GLY A 21 -19.12 33.97 29.21
C GLY A 21 -18.78 32.63 28.59
N ALA A 22 -19.06 31.50 29.22
CA ALA A 22 -18.77 30.18 28.65
C ALA A 22 -19.59 29.95 27.39
N GLN A 23 -18.94 29.45 26.35
CA GLN A 23 -19.60 29.07 25.10
C GLN A 23 -20.42 27.80 25.33
N ILE A 24 -21.71 27.86 25.07
CA ILE A 24 -22.64 26.76 25.22
C ILE A 24 -22.71 26.03 23.90
N SER A 25 -21.84 25.02 23.73
CA SER A 25 -21.94 24.10 22.61
C SER A 25 -23.18 23.23 22.78
N ASN A 26 -24.06 23.27 21.78
CA ASN A 26 -25.24 22.42 21.69
C ASN A 26 -24.83 20.95 21.86
N PRO A 27 -25.36 20.19 22.87
CA PRO A 27 -25.00 18.79 23.10
C PRO A 27 -25.32 17.86 21.90
N GLN A 28 -26.09 18.33 20.91
CA GLN A 28 -26.36 17.59 19.67
C GLN A 28 -25.22 17.66 18.62
N ALA A 29 -24.16 18.47 18.86
CA ALA A 29 -23.07 18.61 17.92
C ALA A 29 -21.86 17.66 18.18
N ALA A 30 -21.85 16.94 19.30
CA ALA A 30 -20.71 16.09 19.68
C ALA A 30 -20.55 14.79 18.84
N PRO A 31 -21.60 14.05 18.44
CA PRO A 31 -21.43 12.86 17.59
C PRO A 31 -21.21 13.17 16.12
N GLN A 32 -21.65 14.31 15.61
CA GLN A 32 -21.51 14.65 14.18
C GLN A 32 -20.11 15.11 13.78
N ARG A 33 -19.29 15.62 14.71
CA ARG A 33 -17.90 16.00 14.38
C ARG A 33 -16.98 14.81 14.11
N LEU A 34 -17.20 13.68 14.76
CA LEU A 34 -16.45 12.45 14.51
C LEU A 34 -16.86 11.77 13.20
N MET A 35 -18.15 11.86 12.81
CA MET A 35 -18.60 11.34 11.52
C MET A 35 -18.23 12.25 10.34
N ASN A 36 -18.15 13.57 10.56
CA ASN A 36 -17.72 14.50 9.49
C ASN A 36 -16.20 14.52 9.28
N SER A 37 -15.39 13.98 10.20
CA SER A 37 -13.95 13.80 9.97
C SER A 37 -13.66 12.59 9.05
N LEU A 38 -14.58 11.64 8.98
CA LEU A 38 -14.62 10.61 7.94
C LEU A 38 -15.49 11.12 6.78
N ASN A 39 -15.04 12.17 6.11
CA ASN A 39 -15.72 12.69 4.93
C ASN A 39 -15.52 11.73 3.75
N ILE A 40 -16.31 10.64 3.74
CA ILE A 40 -16.36 9.65 2.66
C ILE A 40 -16.77 10.32 1.33
N ASN A 41 -17.46 11.47 1.39
CA ASN A 41 -17.81 12.27 0.20
C ASN A 41 -16.61 12.99 -0.44
N SER A 42 -15.45 13.06 0.23
CA SER A 42 -14.22 13.57 -0.38
C SER A 42 -13.49 12.52 -1.23
N LEU A 43 -13.90 11.25 -1.19
CA LEU A 43 -13.47 10.24 -2.13
C LEU A 43 -14.27 10.41 -3.45
N LYS A 44 -14.06 11.53 -4.14
CA LYS A 44 -14.47 11.64 -5.55
C LYS A 44 -13.67 10.60 -6.33
N ILE A 45 -14.20 9.40 -6.45
CA ILE A 45 -13.72 8.39 -7.38
C ILE A 45 -14.07 8.92 -8.77
N ASP A 46 -13.08 9.55 -9.39
CA ASP A 46 -13.19 10.01 -10.77
C ASP A 46 -13.24 8.74 -11.64
N THR A 47 -14.41 8.38 -12.13
CA THR A 47 -14.66 7.14 -12.88
C THR A 47 -13.97 7.09 -14.24
N LYS A 48 -13.35 8.19 -14.69
CA LYS A 48 -12.48 8.20 -15.86
C LYS A 48 -11.08 7.71 -15.47
N PHE A 49 -10.91 6.40 -15.52
CA PHE A 49 -9.58 5.81 -15.31
C PHE A 49 -8.66 6.14 -16.49
N ASP A 50 -7.53 6.77 -16.17
CA ASP A 50 -6.43 6.95 -17.13
C ASP A 50 -5.91 5.56 -17.56
N THR A 51 -5.54 5.38 -18.81
CA THR A 51 -5.01 4.13 -19.37
C THR A 51 -3.89 3.54 -18.50
N LYS A 52 -3.03 4.39 -17.94
CA LYS A 52 -1.96 3.96 -17.03
C LYS A 52 -2.49 3.33 -15.72
N THR A 53 -3.64 3.81 -15.23
CA THR A 53 -4.29 3.25 -14.05
C THR A 53 -4.88 1.88 -14.35
N ILE A 54 -5.49 1.70 -15.53
CA ILE A 54 -6.00 0.40 -15.99
C ILE A 54 -4.86 -0.61 -16.11
N ILE A 55 -3.73 -0.23 -16.70
CA ILE A 55 -2.54 -1.09 -16.79
C ILE A 55 -2.06 -1.49 -15.39
N CYS A 56 -2.04 -0.56 -14.43
CA CYS A 56 -1.67 -0.84 -13.04
C CYS A 56 -2.59 -1.89 -12.40
N PHE A 57 -3.90 -1.84 -12.65
CA PHE A 57 -4.85 -2.87 -12.19
C PHE A 57 -4.58 -4.24 -12.81
N ILE A 58 -4.30 -4.29 -14.11
CA ILE A 58 -4.00 -5.54 -14.81
C ILE A 58 -2.73 -6.16 -14.22
N VAL A 59 -1.66 -5.37 -14.05
CA VAL A 59 -0.40 -5.84 -13.48
C VAL A 59 -0.59 -6.34 -12.05
N ALA A 60 -1.36 -5.62 -11.22
CA ALA A 60 -1.68 -6.05 -9.87
C ALA A 60 -2.48 -7.37 -9.84
N ALA A 61 -3.44 -7.53 -10.73
CA ALA A 61 -4.22 -8.76 -10.86
C ALA A 61 -3.37 -9.96 -11.31
N VAL A 62 -2.49 -9.76 -12.29
CA VAL A 62 -1.54 -10.79 -12.75
C VAL A 62 -0.60 -11.21 -11.61
N MET A 63 -0.10 -10.24 -10.84
CA MET A 63 0.75 -10.51 -9.68
C MET A 63 0.02 -11.33 -8.62
N LEU A 64 -1.21 -10.96 -8.26
CA LEU A 64 -2.03 -11.72 -7.31
C LEU A 64 -2.29 -13.15 -7.79
N LEU A 65 -2.68 -13.31 -9.05
CA LEU A 65 -2.95 -14.61 -9.63
C LEU A 65 -1.70 -15.50 -9.63
N SER A 66 -0.54 -14.94 -9.99
CA SER A 66 0.73 -15.67 -9.96
C SER A 66 1.09 -16.16 -8.57
N MET A 67 0.88 -15.34 -7.52
CA MET A 67 1.13 -15.73 -6.14
C MET A 67 0.21 -16.85 -5.64
N LEU A 68 -1.01 -16.94 -6.16
CA LEU A 68 -1.99 -17.95 -5.75
C LEU A 68 -1.76 -19.30 -6.43
N VAL A 69 -1.31 -19.30 -7.67
CA VAL A 69 -1.32 -20.50 -8.53
C VAL A 69 0.08 -21.09 -8.71
N LEU A 70 1.11 -20.24 -8.81
CA LEU A 70 2.45 -20.68 -9.21
C LEU A 70 3.40 -20.81 -7.99
N PRO A 71 4.39 -21.71 -8.06
CA PRO A 71 5.40 -21.82 -7.02
C PRO A 71 6.34 -20.59 -7.02
N MET A 72 6.72 -20.14 -5.81
CA MET A 72 7.69 -19.06 -5.64
C MET A 72 9.13 -19.53 -5.79
N PHE A 73 9.44 -20.74 -5.30
CA PHE A 73 10.77 -21.34 -5.41
C PHE A 73 10.68 -22.82 -5.70
N THR A 74 11.71 -23.30 -6.37
CA THR A 74 12.02 -24.73 -6.51
C THR A 74 13.35 -24.99 -5.81
N LEU A 75 13.34 -25.88 -4.84
CA LEU A 75 14.50 -26.27 -4.06
C LEU A 75 14.94 -27.65 -4.52
N GLU A 76 16.16 -27.78 -4.96
CA GLU A 76 16.74 -29.06 -5.35
C GLU A 76 17.73 -29.56 -4.29
N SER A 77 17.60 -30.83 -3.98
CA SER A 77 18.48 -31.66 -3.18
C SER A 77 18.38 -33.08 -3.76
N SER A 78 18.49 -34.12 -2.96
CA SER A 78 18.15 -35.49 -3.37
C SER A 78 16.70 -35.64 -3.89
N ARG A 79 15.84 -34.67 -3.59
CA ARG A 79 14.46 -34.51 -4.11
C ARG A 79 14.17 -33.07 -4.40
N THR A 80 13.25 -32.82 -5.35
CA THR A 80 12.77 -31.47 -5.68
C THR A 80 11.58 -31.10 -4.79
N TYR A 81 11.66 -29.91 -4.17
CA TYR A 81 10.58 -29.34 -3.34
C TYR A 81 10.14 -28.02 -3.96
N THR A 82 8.84 -27.77 -4.00
CA THR A 82 8.25 -26.51 -4.46
C THR A 82 7.71 -25.72 -3.30
N ILE A 83 8.00 -24.43 -3.28
CA ILE A 83 7.49 -23.51 -2.26
C ILE A 83 6.45 -22.60 -2.90
N SER A 84 5.23 -22.60 -2.35
CA SER A 84 4.16 -21.67 -2.67
C SER A 84 3.86 -20.76 -1.50
N LEU A 85 3.27 -19.57 -1.75
CA LEU A 85 2.96 -18.61 -0.69
C LEU A 85 1.80 -19.05 0.20
N LEU A 86 0.79 -19.73 -0.34
CA LEU A 86 -0.41 -20.16 0.38
C LEU A 86 -0.48 -21.65 0.63
N GLY A 87 0.30 -22.46 -0.09
CA GLY A 87 0.29 -23.90 0.05
C GLY A 87 1.00 -24.37 1.33
N ASP A 88 0.71 -25.59 1.72
CA ASP A 88 1.49 -26.29 2.75
C ASP A 88 2.75 -26.88 2.08
N ASN A 89 3.87 -26.19 2.31
CA ASN A 89 5.16 -26.57 1.76
C ASN A 89 5.70 -27.78 2.54
N TYR A 90 5.82 -28.91 1.88
CA TYR A 90 6.36 -30.11 2.52
C TYR A 90 7.88 -30.08 2.50
N MET A 91 8.50 -30.24 3.65
CA MET A 91 9.96 -30.33 3.84
C MET A 91 10.29 -31.54 4.72
N PRO A 92 11.43 -32.21 4.49
CA PRO A 92 11.81 -33.38 5.27
C PRO A 92 12.11 -33.05 6.74
N MET A 93 12.53 -31.82 7.04
CA MET A 93 12.74 -31.35 8.39
C MET A 93 11.56 -30.50 8.86
N LYS A 94 10.85 -30.94 9.88
CA LYS A 94 9.62 -30.31 10.39
C LYS A 94 9.83 -28.85 10.84
N SER A 95 10.98 -28.53 11.45
CA SER A 95 11.32 -27.16 11.87
C SER A 95 11.47 -26.23 10.66
N THR A 96 12.17 -26.65 9.63
CA THR A 96 12.33 -25.90 8.37
C THR A 96 11.00 -25.69 7.67
N GLN A 97 10.16 -26.73 7.62
CA GLN A 97 8.81 -26.65 7.07
C GLN A 97 7.96 -25.59 7.78
N THR A 98 7.95 -25.59 9.12
CA THR A 98 7.19 -24.62 9.90
C THR A 98 7.67 -23.20 9.66
N THR A 99 9.00 -22.99 9.62
CA THR A 99 9.60 -21.67 9.38
C THR A 99 9.25 -21.16 7.98
N ILE A 100 9.41 -21.97 6.95
CA ILE A 100 9.10 -21.60 5.56
C ILE A 100 7.62 -21.28 5.40
N ASN A 101 6.72 -22.09 5.94
CA ASN A 101 5.29 -21.85 5.87
C ASN A 101 4.89 -20.56 6.58
N THR A 102 5.49 -20.27 7.74
CA THR A 102 5.22 -19.03 8.47
C THR A 102 5.72 -17.82 7.71
N LEU A 103 6.95 -17.86 7.18
CA LEU A 103 7.51 -16.78 6.36
C LEU A 103 6.69 -16.52 5.11
N SER A 104 6.26 -17.58 4.41
CA SER A 104 5.45 -17.47 3.19
C SER A 104 4.09 -16.79 3.47
N ARG A 105 3.41 -17.17 4.55
CA ARG A 105 2.12 -16.57 4.94
C ARG A 105 2.27 -15.10 5.34
N ILE A 106 3.31 -14.77 6.11
CA ILE A 106 3.60 -13.38 6.49
C ILE A 106 3.91 -12.54 5.25
N ALA A 107 4.79 -13.02 4.38
CA ALA A 107 5.14 -12.32 3.14
C ALA A 107 3.91 -12.09 2.26
N PHE A 108 3.04 -13.09 2.12
CA PHE A 108 1.79 -12.96 1.35
C PHE A 108 0.91 -11.82 1.87
N ILE A 109 0.71 -11.73 3.19
CA ILE A 109 -0.12 -10.68 3.80
C ILE A 109 0.47 -9.30 3.52
N PHE A 110 1.79 -9.11 3.72
CA PHE A 110 2.43 -7.82 3.47
C PHE A 110 2.45 -7.45 1.99
N MET A 111 2.68 -8.40 1.09
CA MET A 111 2.63 -8.16 -0.35
C MET A 111 1.21 -7.80 -0.80
N LEU A 112 0.19 -8.50 -0.30
CA LEU A 112 -1.21 -8.17 -0.57
C LEU A 112 -1.54 -6.75 -0.10
N ALA A 113 -1.14 -6.39 1.12
CA ALA A 113 -1.33 -5.04 1.64
C ALA A 113 -0.64 -3.97 0.79
N ALA A 114 0.59 -4.21 0.33
CA ALA A 114 1.34 -3.30 -0.54
C ALA A 114 0.67 -3.14 -1.92
N ILE A 115 0.16 -4.22 -2.51
CA ILE A 115 -0.57 -4.18 -3.78
C ILE A 115 -1.86 -3.36 -3.62
N VAL A 116 -2.67 -3.65 -2.59
CA VAL A 116 -3.92 -2.92 -2.32
C VAL A 116 -3.64 -1.44 -2.08
N ALA A 117 -2.63 -1.11 -1.27
CA ALA A 117 -2.24 0.28 -1.02
C ALA A 117 -1.80 0.99 -2.31
N THR A 118 -1.00 0.34 -3.16
CA THR A 118 -0.57 0.89 -4.46
C THR A 118 -1.76 1.22 -5.34
N VAL A 119 -2.73 0.32 -5.42
CA VAL A 119 -3.96 0.49 -6.20
C VAL A 119 -4.83 1.62 -5.65
N VAL A 120 -5.07 1.64 -4.32
CA VAL A 120 -5.87 2.69 -3.65
C VAL A 120 -5.24 4.08 -3.82
N PHE A 121 -3.93 4.21 -3.61
CA PHE A 121 -3.23 5.48 -3.81
C PHE A 121 -3.25 5.91 -5.29
N ARG A 122 -3.28 4.98 -6.21
CA ARG A 122 -3.41 5.26 -7.63
C ARG A 122 -4.80 5.82 -7.98
N ILE A 123 -5.87 5.23 -7.44
CA ILE A 123 -7.25 5.70 -7.62
C ILE A 123 -7.41 7.11 -7.02
N THR A 124 -6.84 7.34 -5.84
CA THR A 124 -6.92 8.62 -5.13
C THR A 124 -5.97 9.69 -5.69
N LYS A 125 -5.28 9.39 -6.78
CA LYS A 125 -4.29 10.28 -7.45
C LYS A 125 -3.13 10.73 -6.54
N LYS A 126 -2.85 9.97 -5.47
CA LYS A 126 -1.69 10.19 -4.58
C LYS A 126 -0.47 9.43 -5.10
N PHE A 127 0.12 9.92 -6.19
CA PHE A 127 1.16 9.18 -6.93
C PHE A 127 2.44 8.96 -6.13
N ALA A 128 2.83 9.90 -5.27
CA ALA A 128 3.98 9.73 -4.38
C ALA A 128 3.78 8.55 -3.42
N ASN A 129 2.59 8.42 -2.81
CA ASN A 129 2.28 7.32 -1.90
C ASN A 129 2.16 5.99 -2.65
N SER A 130 1.64 5.99 -3.90
CA SER A 130 1.62 4.81 -4.75
C SER A 130 3.04 4.32 -5.09
N PHE A 131 3.97 5.24 -5.35
CA PHE A 131 5.37 4.93 -5.58
C PHE A 131 6.04 4.33 -4.35
N ILE A 132 5.87 4.94 -3.17
CA ILE A 132 6.40 4.43 -1.90
C ILE A 132 5.83 3.04 -1.59
N SER A 133 4.53 2.83 -1.77
CA SER A 133 3.89 1.53 -1.53
C SER A 133 4.44 0.43 -2.45
N SER A 134 4.72 0.73 -3.71
CA SER A 134 5.34 -0.24 -4.62
C SER A 134 6.79 -0.57 -4.25
N LEU A 135 7.55 0.40 -3.72
CA LEU A 135 8.89 0.16 -3.17
C LEU A 135 8.86 -0.71 -1.92
N ILE A 136 7.88 -0.50 -1.03
CA ILE A 136 7.66 -1.36 0.14
C ILE A 136 7.39 -2.80 -0.31
N GLY A 137 6.53 -3.00 -1.31
CA GLY A 137 6.28 -4.32 -1.90
C GLY A 137 7.55 -5.00 -2.44
N ALA A 138 8.42 -4.25 -3.11
CA ALA A 138 9.72 -4.75 -3.56
C ALA A 138 10.63 -5.15 -2.40
N GLY A 139 10.67 -4.35 -1.34
CA GLY A 139 11.44 -4.67 -0.12
C GLY A 139 10.95 -5.93 0.57
N VAL A 140 9.64 -6.13 0.65
CA VAL A 140 9.03 -7.35 1.24
C VAL A 140 9.41 -8.58 0.42
N LEU A 141 9.33 -8.50 -0.92
CA LEU A 141 9.72 -9.62 -1.78
C LEU A 141 11.20 -9.95 -1.62
N PHE A 142 12.07 -8.94 -1.66
CA PHE A 142 13.51 -9.13 -1.47
C PHE A 142 13.84 -9.77 -0.12
N PHE A 143 13.23 -9.28 0.97
CA PHE A 143 13.43 -9.84 2.30
C PHE A 143 12.94 -11.29 2.39
N TYR A 144 11.81 -11.61 1.75
CA TYR A 144 11.31 -12.97 1.66
C TYR A 144 12.28 -13.88 0.93
N ASP A 145 12.78 -13.46 -0.23
CA ASP A 145 13.73 -14.25 -1.03
C ASP A 145 15.02 -14.55 -0.26
N VAL A 146 15.60 -13.53 0.40
CA VAL A 146 16.79 -13.71 1.26
C VAL A 146 16.51 -14.62 2.45
N SER A 147 15.33 -14.52 3.06
CA SER A 147 14.96 -15.35 4.21
C SER A 147 14.76 -16.82 3.81
N ILE A 148 14.16 -17.10 2.67
CA ILE A 148 14.01 -18.47 2.15
C ILE A 148 15.39 -19.05 1.83
N LEU A 149 16.24 -18.30 1.13
CA LEU A 149 17.59 -18.73 0.80
C LEU A 149 18.40 -19.02 2.09
N GLY A 150 18.37 -18.12 3.07
CA GLY A 150 19.05 -18.29 4.35
C GLY A 150 18.54 -19.51 5.13
N THR A 151 17.22 -19.70 5.19
CA THR A 151 16.62 -20.85 5.88
C THR A 151 17.01 -22.17 5.21
N TRP A 152 17.04 -22.21 3.88
CA TRP A 152 17.45 -23.39 3.13
C TRP A 152 18.91 -23.70 3.31
N MET A 153 19.78 -22.70 3.21
CA MET A 153 21.24 -22.85 3.35
C MET A 153 21.68 -23.22 4.77
N SER A 154 20.97 -22.74 5.80
CA SER A 154 21.28 -23.01 7.21
C SER A 154 20.78 -24.36 7.73
N GLY A 155 19.97 -25.08 6.96
CA GLY A 155 19.33 -26.36 7.36
C GLY A 155 20.26 -27.55 7.63
N GLY A 156 21.54 -27.36 7.98
CA GLY A 156 22.49 -28.38 8.42
C GLY A 156 22.92 -29.40 7.35
N SER A 157 23.79 -30.35 7.71
CA SER A 157 24.40 -31.35 6.83
C SER A 157 23.45 -32.43 6.26
N TYR A 158 22.16 -32.24 6.40
CA TYR A 158 21.16 -33.22 5.94
C TYR A 158 20.98 -33.26 4.41
N TYR A 159 21.54 -32.27 3.70
CA TYR A 159 21.44 -32.13 2.24
C TYR A 159 22.84 -32.03 1.64
N ASP A 160 23.26 -33.02 0.89
CA ASP A 160 24.60 -33.09 0.28
C ASP A 160 24.78 -32.08 -0.87
N GLU A 161 23.76 -31.89 -1.68
CA GLU A 161 23.72 -30.86 -2.75
C GLU A 161 22.47 -30.02 -2.60
N ARG A 162 22.62 -28.69 -2.63
CA ARG A 162 21.53 -27.75 -2.48
C ARG A 162 21.53 -26.71 -3.57
N ALA A 163 20.45 -26.63 -4.29
CA ALA A 163 20.23 -25.57 -5.24
C ALA A 163 18.87 -24.90 -4.98
N VAL A 164 18.81 -23.61 -5.20
CA VAL A 164 17.58 -22.81 -5.08
C VAL A 164 17.35 -22.13 -6.43
N PHE A 165 16.22 -22.42 -7.04
CA PHE A 165 15.83 -21.80 -8.29
C PHE A 165 14.60 -20.91 -8.05
N PRO A 166 14.58 -19.69 -8.64
CA PRO A 166 13.37 -18.87 -8.60
C PRO A 166 12.25 -19.58 -9.38
N GLY A 167 11.11 -19.75 -8.73
CA GLY A 167 9.92 -20.29 -9.38
C GLY A 167 9.26 -19.28 -10.30
N ALA A 168 8.33 -19.74 -11.13
CA ALA A 168 7.63 -18.90 -12.09
C ALA A 168 6.91 -17.71 -11.42
N ALA A 169 6.31 -17.91 -10.23
CA ALA A 169 5.68 -16.83 -9.49
C ALA A 169 6.67 -15.75 -9.06
N ASN A 170 7.87 -16.15 -8.59
CA ASN A 170 8.89 -15.19 -8.16
C ASN A 170 9.33 -14.29 -9.31
N VAL A 171 9.65 -14.87 -10.46
CA VAL A 171 10.05 -14.12 -11.66
C VAL A 171 8.94 -13.16 -12.12
N LEU A 172 7.69 -13.63 -12.13
CA LEU A 172 6.55 -12.79 -12.48
C LEU A 172 6.33 -11.65 -11.44
N CYS A 173 6.47 -11.93 -10.15
CA CYS A 173 6.35 -10.91 -9.11
C CYS A 173 7.41 -9.82 -9.24
N ILE A 174 8.67 -10.19 -9.49
CA ILE A 174 9.75 -9.23 -9.74
C ILE A 174 9.42 -8.34 -10.93
N GLY A 175 9.00 -8.93 -12.05
CA GLY A 175 8.60 -8.19 -13.24
C GLY A 175 7.40 -7.25 -13.00
N CYS A 176 6.37 -7.74 -12.32
CA CYS A 176 5.17 -6.94 -11.97
C CYS A 176 5.51 -5.78 -11.03
N ILE A 177 6.32 -6.01 -10.00
CA ILE A 177 6.75 -4.95 -9.06
C ILE A 177 7.58 -3.91 -9.78
N ALA A 178 8.53 -4.31 -10.63
CA ALA A 178 9.30 -3.39 -11.45
C ALA A 178 8.38 -2.54 -12.33
N GLY A 179 7.38 -3.15 -12.97
CA GLY A 179 6.35 -2.46 -13.75
C GLY A 179 5.55 -1.46 -12.92
N LEU A 180 5.11 -1.83 -11.73
CA LEU A 180 4.37 -0.93 -10.82
C LEU A 180 5.22 0.26 -10.36
N ILE A 181 6.50 0.05 -10.08
CA ILE A 181 7.45 1.11 -9.71
C ILE A 181 7.61 2.09 -10.88
N VAL A 182 7.87 1.60 -12.09
CA VAL A 182 8.01 2.43 -13.30
C VAL A 182 6.74 3.22 -13.58
N LEU A 183 5.56 2.58 -13.56
CA LEU A 183 4.27 3.25 -13.78
C LEU A 183 4.00 4.33 -12.73
N SER A 184 4.32 4.07 -11.47
CA SER A 184 4.14 5.02 -10.37
C SER A 184 5.12 6.19 -10.48
N PHE A 185 6.37 5.93 -10.86
CA PHE A 185 7.38 6.97 -11.10
C PHE A 185 7.00 7.89 -12.26
N LEU A 186 6.55 7.33 -13.39
CA LEU A 186 6.11 8.11 -14.56
C LEU A 186 4.90 8.98 -14.24
N ALA A 187 3.99 8.50 -13.37
CA ALA A 187 2.86 9.29 -12.95
C ALA A 187 3.28 10.45 -12.05
N LEU A 188 4.18 10.19 -11.09
CA LEU A 188 4.74 11.21 -10.21
C LEU A 188 5.51 12.28 -10.98
N LYS A 189 6.29 11.88 -12.00
CA LYS A 189 7.00 12.83 -12.86
C LYS A 189 6.03 13.75 -13.59
N LYS A 190 4.98 13.20 -14.21
CA LYS A 190 3.94 13.97 -14.90
C LYS A 190 3.20 14.94 -13.97
N GLU A 191 2.93 14.53 -12.72
CA GLU A 191 2.32 15.39 -11.71
C GLU A 191 3.21 16.60 -11.40
N LYS A 192 4.51 16.38 -11.20
CA LYS A 192 5.48 17.44 -10.94
C LYS A 192 5.59 18.43 -12.12
N GLU A 193 5.61 17.93 -13.35
CA GLU A 193 5.63 18.76 -14.56
C GLU A 193 4.38 19.65 -14.68
N ASN A 194 3.21 19.10 -14.37
CA ASN A 194 1.95 19.86 -14.41
C ASN A 194 1.85 20.92 -13.31
N ASN A 195 2.52 20.72 -12.18
CA ASN A 195 2.50 21.62 -11.03
C ASN A 195 3.63 22.70 -11.10
N GLN A 196 4.51 22.67 -12.10
CA GLN A 196 5.47 23.76 -12.29
C GLN A 196 4.72 25.03 -12.72
N PRO A 197 5.00 26.17 -12.07
CA PRO A 197 4.44 27.45 -12.50
C PRO A 197 4.86 27.72 -13.95
N LYS A 198 3.88 27.84 -14.84
CA LYS A 198 4.14 28.26 -16.21
C LYS A 198 4.92 29.56 -16.14
N SER A 199 6.15 29.60 -16.66
CA SER A 199 6.96 30.80 -16.73
C SER A 199 6.10 31.94 -17.22
N ALA A 200 6.14 33.07 -16.50
CA ALA A 200 5.40 34.26 -16.90
C ALA A 200 5.75 34.61 -18.36
N PRO A 201 4.77 35.01 -19.18
CA PRO A 201 5.04 35.40 -20.53
C PRO A 201 6.10 36.50 -20.52
N PRO A 202 7.04 36.53 -21.48
CA PRO A 202 8.09 37.57 -21.55
C PRO A 202 7.42 38.93 -21.52
N PRO A 203 8.02 39.93 -20.81
CA PRO A 203 7.47 41.27 -20.75
C PRO A 203 7.30 41.82 -22.18
N GLN A 204 6.07 42.23 -22.51
CA GLN A 204 5.80 42.83 -23.81
C GLN A 204 6.64 44.09 -23.97
N PRO A 205 7.28 44.32 -25.12
CA PRO A 205 8.02 45.54 -25.36
C PRO A 205 7.08 46.74 -25.19
N MET A 206 7.42 47.63 -24.25
CA MET A 206 6.72 48.92 -24.11
C MET A 206 6.92 49.71 -25.38
N ILE A 207 5.87 49.82 -26.18
CA ILE A 207 5.85 50.74 -27.33
C ILE A 207 5.62 52.11 -26.75
N PHE A 208 6.70 52.88 -26.58
CA PHE A 208 6.62 54.33 -26.34
C PHE A 208 6.10 54.99 -27.61
N ARG A 209 4.91 55.59 -27.52
CA ARG A 209 4.36 56.51 -28.50
C ARG A 209 4.72 57.92 -28.12
#